data_1b2067726301278048f0b464a9fe3072
#
_entry.id   1b2067726301278048f0b464a9fe3072
#
_cell.length_a   1.000
_cell.length_b   1.000
_cell.length_c   1.000
_cell.angle_alpha   90.00
_cell.angle_beta   90.00
_cell.angle_gamma   90.00
#
_symmetry.space_group_name_H-M   'P 1'
#
loop_
_entity.id
_entity.type
_entity.pdbx_description
1 polymer ?
#
loop_
_entity_poly.entity_id
_entity_poly.type
_entity_poly.pdbx_seq_one_letter_code
_entity_poly.pdbx_strand_id
1 'polypeptide(L)'
;MKLGIVGSGQIVHDFLSASNQMQDVELVAISTLARSKSVAEGLAQKYQINKVYTDNEAMFAASNIDTVYIGVPNSLHFSIAKEALAAGKNVVCEKPLV
;
A
#
# COMPACT_ATOMS: atom_id res chain seq x y z
N MET A 1 -12.41 1.65 6.10
CA MET A 1 -11.22 2.23 5.46
C MET A 1 -10.83 1.36 4.28
N LYS A 2 -10.85 1.94 3.11
CA LYS A 2 -10.45 1.23 1.88
C LYS A 2 -9.00 1.56 1.58
N LEU A 3 -8.14 0.60 1.74
CA LEU A 3 -6.70 0.80 1.81
C LEU A 3 -5.98 0.34 0.55
N GLY A 4 -5.12 1.19 0.03
CA GLY A 4 -4.13 0.84 -0.98
C GLY A 4 -2.76 0.80 -0.33
N ILE A 5 -1.96 -0.18 -0.69
CA ILE A 5 -0.65 -0.38 -0.07
C ILE A 5 0.45 -0.14 -1.09
N VAL A 6 1.46 0.64 -0.72
CA VAL A 6 2.64 0.86 -1.55
C VAL A 6 3.80 0.09 -0.95
N GLY A 7 4.36 -0.83 -1.73
CA GLY A 7 5.49 -1.65 -1.32
C GLY A 7 5.15 -3.11 -1.14
N SER A 8 6.16 -3.95 -1.02
CA SER A 8 6.00 -5.39 -0.84
C SER A 8 7.09 -6.00 0.04
N GLY A 9 7.82 -5.18 0.78
CA GLY A 9 8.91 -5.62 1.65
C GLY A 9 8.44 -6.09 3.02
N GLN A 10 9.38 -6.29 3.94
CA GLN A 10 9.09 -6.84 5.26
C GLN A 10 8.11 -5.97 6.05
N ILE A 11 8.22 -4.66 5.93
CA ILE A 11 7.31 -3.75 6.64
C ILE A 11 5.87 -3.99 6.19
N VAL A 12 5.67 -4.21 4.90
CA VAL A 12 4.34 -4.50 4.35
C VAL A 12 3.83 -5.84 4.85
N HIS A 13 4.69 -6.86 4.89
CA HIS A 13 4.32 -8.16 5.46
C HIS A 13 3.85 -8.03 6.90
N ASP A 14 4.58 -7.28 7.71
CA ASP A 14 4.23 -7.07 9.11
C ASP A 14 2.90 -6.35 9.26
N PHE A 15 2.69 -5.32 8.44
CA PHE A 15 1.44 -4.57 8.45
C PHE A 15 0.26 -5.46 8.06
N LEU A 16 0.41 -6.25 7.01
CA LEU A 16 -0.67 -7.11 6.53
C LEU A 16 -1.03 -8.18 7.55
N SER A 17 -0.03 -8.74 8.22
CA SER A 17 -0.26 -9.68 9.31
C SER A 17 -1.11 -9.06 10.42
N ALA A 18 -0.78 -7.82 10.79
CA ALA A 18 -1.54 -7.11 11.83
C ALA A 18 -2.92 -6.71 11.34
N SER A 19 -3.07 -6.35 10.06
CA SER A 19 -4.33 -5.87 9.52
C SER A 19 -5.42 -6.95 9.50
N ASN A 20 -5.03 -8.22 9.51
CA ASN A 20 -6.00 -9.31 9.60
C ASN A 20 -6.88 -9.23 10.85
N GLN A 21 -6.42 -8.52 11.87
CA GLN A 21 -7.15 -8.34 13.12
C GLN A 21 -7.94 -7.04 13.16
N MET A 22 -7.83 -6.23 12.12
CA MET A 22 -8.50 -4.94 12.04
C MET A 22 -9.79 -5.09 11.24
N GLN A 23 -10.93 -4.86 11.89
CA GLN A 23 -12.23 -5.06 11.25
C GLN A 23 -12.63 -3.94 10.30
N ASP A 24 -12.05 -2.76 10.50
CA ASP A 24 -12.42 -1.57 9.72
C ASP A 24 -11.58 -1.35 8.48
N VAL A 25 -10.64 -2.26 8.20
CA VAL A 25 -9.71 -2.11 7.08
C VAL A 25 -10.07 -3.08 5.96
N GLU A 26 -10.34 -2.53 4.78
CA GLU A 26 -10.54 -3.32 3.58
C GLU A 26 -9.32 -3.14 2.70
N LEU A 27 -8.64 -4.24 2.40
CA LEU A 27 -7.44 -4.22 1.54
C LEU A 27 -7.87 -4.24 0.09
N VAL A 28 -7.76 -3.11 -0.59
CA VAL A 28 -8.27 -2.96 -1.96
C VAL A 28 -7.21 -3.23 -3.00
N ALA A 29 -5.99 -2.71 -2.79
CA ALA A 29 -4.95 -2.79 -3.80
C ALA A 29 -3.57 -2.75 -3.16
N ILE A 30 -2.59 -3.26 -3.90
CA ILE A 30 -1.18 -3.16 -3.54
C ILE A 30 -0.42 -2.72 -4.79
N SER A 31 0.51 -1.77 -4.61
CA SER A 31 1.36 -1.29 -5.69
C SER A 31 2.82 -1.57 -5.34
N THR A 32 3.58 -2.04 -6.31
CA THR A 32 4.98 -2.39 -6.10
C THR A 32 5.76 -2.13 -7.37
N LEU A 33 7.08 -2.27 -7.30
CA LEU A 33 7.92 -2.21 -8.48
C LEU A 33 7.65 -3.43 -9.37
N ALA A 34 7.81 -3.25 -10.69
CA ALA A 34 7.55 -4.32 -11.65
C ALA A 34 8.35 -5.59 -11.31
N ARG A 35 9.60 -5.44 -10.85
CA ARG A 35 10.45 -6.56 -10.47
C ARG A 35 9.94 -7.33 -9.25
N SER A 36 9.06 -6.73 -8.47
CA SER A 36 8.51 -7.35 -7.26
C SER A 36 7.05 -7.75 -7.44
N LYS A 37 6.55 -7.73 -8.66
CA LYS A 37 5.15 -8.01 -8.94
C LYS A 37 4.73 -9.39 -8.43
N SER A 38 5.58 -10.40 -8.60
CA SER A 38 5.24 -11.75 -8.15
C SER A 38 5.11 -11.82 -6.64
N VAL A 39 5.92 -11.05 -5.90
CA VAL A 39 5.81 -10.97 -4.45
C VAL A 39 4.47 -10.33 -4.06
N ALA A 40 4.11 -9.24 -4.73
CA ALA A 40 2.84 -8.56 -4.46
C ALA A 40 1.65 -9.45 -4.81
N GLU A 41 1.73 -10.22 -5.89
CA GLU A 41 0.68 -11.15 -6.26
C GLU A 41 0.49 -12.24 -5.19
N GLY A 42 1.59 -12.74 -4.63
CA GLY A 42 1.53 -13.68 -3.52
C GLY A 42 0.87 -13.09 -2.29
N LEU A 43 1.20 -11.84 -1.97
CA LEU A 43 0.56 -11.15 -0.85
C LEU A 43 -0.92 -10.89 -1.11
N ALA A 44 -1.26 -10.52 -2.34
CA ALA A 44 -2.65 -10.28 -2.71
C ALA A 44 -3.49 -11.54 -2.54
N GLN A 45 -2.93 -12.68 -2.92
CA GLN A 45 -3.62 -13.95 -2.78
C GLN A 45 -3.77 -14.33 -1.31
N LYS A 46 -2.71 -14.17 -0.53
CA LYS A 46 -2.71 -14.54 0.88
C LYS A 46 -3.66 -13.67 1.71
N TYR A 47 -3.73 -12.38 1.42
CA TYR A 47 -4.52 -11.44 2.20
C TYR A 47 -5.77 -10.95 1.49
N GLN A 48 -6.11 -11.58 0.35
CA GLN A 48 -7.31 -11.27 -0.41
C GLN A 48 -7.38 -9.80 -0.85
N ILE A 49 -6.26 -9.32 -1.38
CA ILE A 49 -6.18 -7.98 -1.95
C ILE A 49 -6.67 -8.06 -3.40
N ASN A 50 -7.60 -7.20 -3.78
CA ASN A 50 -8.29 -7.33 -5.07
C ASN A 50 -7.42 -7.04 -6.28
N LYS A 51 -6.51 -6.08 -6.18
CA LYS A 51 -5.72 -5.66 -7.34
C LYS A 51 -4.25 -5.46 -7.00
N VAL A 52 -3.40 -5.75 -7.98
CA VAL A 52 -1.97 -5.51 -7.91
C VAL A 52 -1.60 -4.51 -9.00
N TYR A 53 -0.92 -3.45 -8.61
CA TYR A 53 -0.44 -2.42 -9.53
C TYR A 53 1.09 -2.39 -9.53
N THR A 54 1.67 -2.00 -10.65
CA THR A 54 3.10 -1.72 -10.73
C THR A 54 3.36 -0.24 -10.97
N ASP A 55 2.32 0.58 -10.82
CA ASP A 55 2.37 2.02 -10.99
C ASP A 55 1.54 2.68 -9.89
N ASN A 56 2.20 3.45 -9.04
CA ASN A 56 1.52 4.13 -7.93
C ASN A 56 0.46 5.10 -8.42
N GLU A 57 0.72 5.80 -9.52
CA GLU A 57 -0.24 6.74 -10.09
C GLU A 57 -1.54 6.05 -10.45
N ALA A 58 -1.44 4.89 -11.07
CA ALA A 58 -2.63 4.11 -11.45
C ALA A 58 -3.43 3.70 -10.22
N MET A 59 -2.75 3.28 -9.16
CA MET A 59 -3.42 2.92 -7.91
C MET A 59 -4.07 4.14 -7.26
N PHE A 60 -3.39 5.27 -7.25
CA PHE A 60 -3.92 6.49 -6.63
C PHE A 60 -5.11 7.05 -7.40
N ALA A 61 -5.23 6.75 -8.68
CA ALA A 61 -6.38 7.17 -9.48
C ALA A 61 -7.63 6.32 -9.23
N ALA A 62 -7.48 5.20 -8.53
CA ALA A 62 -8.61 4.31 -8.26
C ALA A 62 -9.57 4.96 -7.26
N SER A 63 -10.85 5.05 -7.62
CA SER A 63 -11.85 5.73 -6.80
C SER A 63 -12.27 4.93 -5.58
N ASN A 64 -11.97 3.64 -5.55
CA ASN A 64 -12.37 2.77 -4.45
C ASN A 64 -11.31 2.68 -3.34
N ILE A 65 -10.31 3.56 -3.37
CA ILE A 65 -9.28 3.66 -2.33
C ILE A 65 -9.41 5.03 -1.68
N ASP A 66 -9.50 5.07 -0.36
CA ASP A 66 -9.56 6.35 0.36
C ASP A 66 -8.30 6.62 1.19
N THR A 67 -7.50 5.60 1.45
CA THR A 67 -6.29 5.71 2.28
C THR A 67 -5.17 4.91 1.64
N VAL A 68 -3.94 5.42 1.78
CA VAL A 68 -2.74 4.77 1.24
C VAL A 68 -1.77 4.50 2.40
N TYR A 69 -1.36 3.25 2.53
CA TYR A 69 -0.30 2.85 3.47
C TYR A 69 1.02 2.76 2.71
N ILE A 70 2.03 3.47 3.18
CA ILE A 70 3.33 3.52 2.52
C ILE A 70 4.34 2.70 3.30
N GLY A 71 4.73 1.55 2.74
CA GLY A 71 5.68 0.64 3.34
C GLY A 71 6.94 0.49 2.51
N VAL A 72 7.59 1.62 2.21
CA VAL A 72 8.83 1.66 1.42
C VAL A 72 9.92 2.37 2.23
N PRO A 73 11.20 2.29 1.79
CA PRO A 73 12.28 2.99 2.48
C PRO A 73 12.01 4.49 2.64
N ASN A 74 12.53 5.06 3.72
CA ASN A 74 12.29 6.46 4.08
C ASN A 74 12.58 7.46 2.96
N SER A 75 13.58 7.18 2.15
CA SER A 75 13.95 8.07 1.05
C SER A 75 12.82 8.28 0.04
N LEU A 76 11.87 7.36 -0.02
CA LEU A 76 10.76 7.42 -0.98
C LEU A 76 9.46 7.88 -0.34
N HIS A 77 9.36 7.90 0.99
CA HIS A 77 8.12 8.24 1.70
C HIS A 77 7.57 9.59 1.30
N PHE A 78 8.42 10.60 1.26
CA PHE A 78 7.97 11.96 1.02
C PHE A 78 7.33 12.12 -0.34
N SER A 79 7.98 11.64 -1.39
CA SER A 79 7.45 11.80 -2.75
C SER A 79 6.16 10.98 -2.95
N ILE A 80 6.10 9.78 -2.40
CA ILE A 80 4.91 8.95 -2.54
C ILE A 80 3.76 9.54 -1.72
N ALA A 81 4.02 10.01 -0.51
CA ALA A 81 3.01 10.65 0.31
C ALA A 81 2.45 11.90 -0.38
N LYS A 82 3.32 12.69 -1.00
CA LYS A 82 2.91 13.88 -1.71
C LYS A 82 1.99 13.53 -2.89
N GLU A 83 2.32 12.49 -3.65
CA GLU A 83 1.48 12.04 -4.76
C GLU A 83 0.11 11.56 -4.26
N ALA A 84 0.09 10.79 -3.18
CA ALA A 84 -1.16 10.28 -2.62
C ALA A 84 -2.05 11.42 -2.13
N LEU A 85 -1.48 12.39 -1.43
CA LEU A 85 -2.22 13.56 -0.95
C LEU A 85 -2.76 14.38 -2.11
N ALA A 86 -1.96 14.54 -3.18
CA ALA A 86 -2.40 15.25 -4.38
C ALA A 86 -3.58 14.54 -5.06
N ALA A 87 -3.67 13.23 -4.90
CA ALA A 87 -4.79 12.45 -5.43
C ALA A 87 -6.00 12.43 -4.50
N GLY A 88 -5.95 13.17 -3.40
CA GLY A 88 -7.06 13.25 -2.45
C GLY A 88 -7.15 12.09 -1.48
N LYS A 89 -6.08 11.34 -1.31
CA LYS A 89 -6.06 10.18 -0.41
C LYS A 89 -5.50 10.55 0.96
N ASN A 90 -5.96 9.86 1.99
CA ASN A 90 -5.32 9.93 3.30
C ASN A 90 -4.04 9.07 3.26
N VAL A 91 -3.05 9.42 4.06
CA VAL A 91 -1.77 8.72 4.05
C VAL A 91 -1.45 8.19 5.44
N VAL A 92 -1.10 6.91 5.49
CA VAL A 92 -0.59 6.27 6.70
C VAL A 92 0.81 5.76 6.39
N CYS A 93 1.79 6.16 7.19
CA CYS A 93 3.18 5.72 7.02
C CYS A 93 3.67 5.08 8.30
N GLU A 94 4.54 4.08 8.17
CA GLU A 94 5.30 3.64 9.33
C GLU A 94 6.19 4.80 9.77
N LYS A 95 6.25 5.01 11.07
CA LYS A 95 7.13 6.04 11.59
C LYS A 95 8.57 5.59 11.36
N PRO A 96 9.43 6.46 10.84
CA PRO A 96 10.83 6.11 10.73
C PRO A 96 11.37 5.83 12.12
N LEU A 97 12.06 4.72 12.23
CA LEU A 97 12.80 4.44 13.44
C LEU A 97 14.04 5.33 13.43
N VAL A 98 14.04 6.25 14.31
CA VAL A 98 15.15 7.18 14.40
C VAL A 98 16.29 6.54 15.14
#